data_fe9d8fb12184672e940f1d39ab03867f
#
_entry.id   fe9d8fb12184672e940f1d39ab03867f
#
_cell.length_a   1.000
_cell.length_b   1.000
_cell.length_c   1.000
_cell.angle_alpha   90.00
_cell.angle_beta   90.00
_cell.angle_gamma   90.00
#
_symmetry.space_group_name_H-M   'P 1'
#
loop_
_entity.id
_entity.type
_entity.pdbx_description
1 polymer ?
#
loop_
_entity_poly.entity_id
_entity_poly.type
_entity_poly.pdbx_seq_one_letter_code
_entity_poly.pdbx_strand_id
1 'polypeptide(L)'
;NLTWRTAASYMWQQVREDYWDNGSTRQADANQSPYGYGYRNNDEKYSWQVTNTLNYAFSLDDHAHDFNVLLGQETWYTESMNLDNEYHKFTDGNFGLNDVSMGEPYTWKSGKSREGLVSVFGRLSYNYKERYLFTGTLRADGSSKFAKGNQWGIFPSASAAWRISEEAFLEDVDFLDNLKLRIGYGTAGNNNIDNNMYATSYGSGHYGINGSDYITYVPGTTLGNSNLKWEKTTTTNVGLDVSVLGSRVNLSVDFYNNESSNLLIKNKIPTSTGYSDQYQNIGAIRNRGVELVLNTTNVRTKDFTWNTDFNIAFNRSKVLELYGNEETNYFIQDYESRMGYKIEVGKPLGQFYGLVYDGIYTTDDFTQLSDGTYKLKDGVPSLKGFDRSHVKPGDAKYVPQTGEVDENGNPVWSTNDRTVIGNAAPKFTGGMNNTFRYKGFDLSVFMNFSFGNDVFNMSTQRFIGPYLSNQNSLAIMNNRFTLIDPSTGKETMDLVRLAELNPGQYGNDIMWNISENNKTAISDHSSYYIEDGSYLRFSTITLGYTFPKNWIQNLKLSNARVYCTLNNIATITGYSGYDPEVSAESGALTPGIDNSSYPRSKSWVIGVNLTF
;
A
#
# COMPACT_ATOMS: atom_id res chain seq x y z
N ASN A 1 -26.26 21.07 31.63
CA ASN A 1 -25.77 19.82 32.22
C ASN A 1 -24.25 19.78 32.22
N LEU A 2 -23.65 19.48 33.39
CA LEU A 2 -22.21 19.29 33.55
C LEU A 2 -21.93 17.79 33.74
N THR A 3 -21.04 17.24 32.90
CA THR A 3 -20.66 15.82 32.98
C THR A 3 -19.14 15.70 33.01
N TRP A 4 -18.64 15.02 34.04
CA TRP A 4 -17.25 14.59 34.10
C TRP A 4 -17.17 13.10 33.80
N ARG A 5 -16.25 12.73 32.89
CA ARG A 5 -15.99 11.35 32.52
C ARG A 5 -14.50 11.06 32.63
N THR A 6 -14.17 10.02 33.36
CA THR A 6 -12.83 9.42 33.34
C THR A 6 -12.90 8.06 32.66
N ALA A 7 -12.02 7.82 31.70
CA ALA A 7 -11.83 6.51 31.08
C ALA A 7 -10.38 6.09 31.28
N ALA A 8 -10.16 4.87 31.72
CA ALA A 8 -8.85 4.27 31.87
C ALA A 8 -8.84 2.94 31.13
N SER A 9 -7.78 2.68 30.38
CA SER A 9 -7.53 1.40 29.74
C SER A 9 -6.13 0.91 30.05
N TYR A 10 -6.00 -0.40 30.15
CA TYR A 10 -4.73 -1.09 30.24
C TYR A 10 -4.74 -2.26 29.27
N MET A 11 -3.68 -2.39 28.48
CA MET A 11 -3.49 -3.47 27.54
C MET A 11 -2.15 -4.14 27.85
N TRP A 12 -2.16 -5.43 27.97
CA TRP A 12 -0.97 -6.26 27.96
C TRP A 12 -1.07 -7.26 26.82
N GLN A 13 -0.01 -7.40 26.08
CA GLN A 13 0.09 -8.33 24.96
C GLN A 13 1.42 -9.06 25.06
N GLN A 14 1.37 -10.36 24.86
CA GLN A 14 2.55 -11.18 24.67
C GLN A 14 2.37 -11.98 23.39
N VAL A 15 3.37 -11.93 22.53
CA VAL A 15 3.46 -12.74 21.31
C VAL A 15 4.70 -13.60 21.44
N ARG A 16 4.52 -14.90 21.35
CA ARG A 16 5.61 -15.86 21.24
C ARG A 16 5.56 -16.49 19.86
N GLU A 17 6.66 -16.43 19.15
CA GLU A 17 6.86 -17.05 17.86
C GLU A 17 7.96 -18.11 17.99
N ASP A 18 7.61 -19.36 17.75
CA ASP A 18 8.54 -20.47 17.67
C ASP A 18 8.59 -20.92 16.20
N TYR A 19 9.77 -20.91 15.60
CA TYR A 19 10.03 -21.47 14.28
C TYR A 19 11.03 -22.61 14.39
N TRP A 20 10.73 -23.71 13.70
CA TRP A 20 11.61 -24.86 13.66
C TRP A 20 11.72 -25.41 12.24
N ASP A 21 12.97 -25.61 11.79
CA ASP A 21 13.32 -26.30 10.56
C ASP A 21 14.18 -27.52 10.91
N ASN A 22 13.72 -28.70 10.51
CA ASN A 22 14.36 -29.97 10.88
C ASN A 22 15.63 -30.33 10.10
N GLY A 23 16.16 -29.40 9.30
CA GLY A 23 17.36 -29.62 8.50
C GLY A 23 17.11 -30.17 7.09
N SER A 24 15.84 -30.41 6.72
CA SER A 24 15.50 -30.98 5.40
C SER A 24 15.24 -29.94 4.32
N THR A 25 15.30 -28.65 4.65
CA THR A 25 15.00 -27.57 3.72
C THR A 25 16.27 -26.91 3.20
N ARG A 26 16.12 -26.19 2.07
CA ARG A 26 17.21 -25.36 1.53
C ARG A 26 17.66 -24.27 2.51
N GLN A 27 16.78 -23.79 3.37
CA GLN A 27 17.12 -22.77 4.37
C GLN A 27 18.05 -23.34 5.44
N ALA A 28 17.84 -24.60 5.84
CA ALA A 28 18.75 -25.28 6.76
C ALA A 28 20.14 -25.49 6.15
N ASP A 29 20.21 -25.86 4.86
CA ASP A 29 21.48 -25.96 4.13
C ASP A 29 22.21 -24.60 4.08
N ALA A 30 21.49 -23.52 3.77
CA ALA A 30 22.05 -22.18 3.73
C ALA A 30 22.62 -21.74 5.09
N ASN A 31 22.02 -22.19 6.18
CA ASN A 31 22.44 -21.92 7.55
C ASN A 31 23.44 -22.96 8.07
N GLN A 32 23.91 -23.91 7.25
CA GLN A 32 24.81 -24.99 7.64
C GLN A 32 24.29 -25.79 8.85
N SER A 33 23.02 -26.05 8.89
CA SER A 33 22.32 -26.68 10.02
C SER A 33 21.61 -27.96 9.60
N PRO A 34 22.35 -29.05 9.24
CA PRO A 34 21.79 -30.28 8.69
C PRO A 34 20.86 -31.03 9.65
N TYR A 35 20.95 -30.77 10.95
CA TYR A 35 20.06 -31.35 11.97
C TYR A 35 19.04 -30.37 12.50
N GLY A 36 18.92 -29.21 11.86
CA GLY A 36 17.92 -28.22 12.16
C GLY A 36 18.44 -26.90 12.69
N TYR A 37 17.61 -25.89 12.53
CA TYR A 37 17.76 -24.60 13.17
C TYR A 37 16.38 -24.08 13.57
N GLY A 38 16.36 -23.17 14.51
CA GLY A 38 15.09 -22.54 14.89
C GLY A 38 15.30 -21.30 15.73
N TYR A 39 14.23 -20.51 15.82
CA TYR A 39 14.23 -19.33 16.67
C TYR A 39 13.02 -19.32 17.60
N ARG A 40 13.18 -18.65 18.73
CA ARG A 40 12.13 -18.35 19.69
C ARG A 40 12.16 -16.88 20.00
N ASN A 41 11.18 -16.17 19.51
CA ASN A 41 10.99 -14.75 19.76
C ASN A 41 9.88 -14.56 20.79
N ASN A 42 10.10 -13.63 21.71
CA ASN A 42 9.10 -13.25 22.70
C ASN A 42 9.00 -11.74 22.75
N ASP A 43 7.85 -11.22 22.30
CA ASP A 43 7.53 -9.81 22.29
C ASP A 43 6.49 -9.53 23.39
N GLU A 44 6.81 -8.64 24.30
CA GLU A 44 5.90 -8.16 25.31
C GLU A 44 5.62 -6.68 25.10
N LYS A 45 4.36 -6.31 25.18
CA LYS A 45 3.92 -4.92 25.09
C LYS A 45 2.87 -4.66 26.15
N TYR A 46 3.07 -3.61 26.93
CA TYR A 46 2.02 -3.08 27.75
C TYR A 46 1.81 -1.59 27.49
N SER A 47 0.57 -1.18 27.55
CA SER A 47 0.19 0.22 27.41
C SER A 47 -0.92 0.57 28.36
N TRP A 48 -0.94 1.80 28.80
CA TRP A 48 -2.06 2.35 29.53
C TRP A 48 -2.42 3.73 29.00
N GLN A 49 -3.69 4.05 29.11
CA GLN A 49 -4.24 5.34 28.73
C GLN A 49 -5.24 5.79 29.78
N VAL A 50 -5.18 7.07 30.12
CA VAL A 50 -6.16 7.74 30.96
C VAL A 50 -6.64 8.99 30.25
N THR A 51 -7.96 9.10 30.09
CA THR A 51 -8.62 10.24 29.46
C THR A 51 -9.62 10.83 30.44
N ASN A 52 -9.52 12.11 30.74
CA ASN A 52 -10.45 12.87 31.52
C ASN A 52 -11.12 13.92 30.66
N THR A 53 -12.43 14.00 30.71
CA THR A 53 -13.21 15.02 29.99
C THR A 53 -14.22 15.68 30.91
N LEU A 54 -14.36 16.98 30.78
CA LEU A 54 -15.38 17.81 31.38
C LEU A 54 -16.25 18.40 30.29
N ASN A 55 -17.49 18.03 30.21
CA ASN A 55 -18.44 18.49 29.22
C ASN A 55 -19.56 19.31 29.88
N TYR A 56 -19.78 20.52 29.36
CA TYR A 56 -20.85 21.41 29.83
C TYR A 56 -21.76 21.77 28.65
N ALA A 57 -23.00 21.28 28.70
CA ALA A 57 -24.02 21.56 27.71
C ALA A 57 -25.11 22.48 28.31
N PHE A 58 -25.43 23.57 27.63
CA PHE A 58 -26.47 24.52 28.04
C PHE A 58 -27.13 25.14 26.82
N SER A 59 -28.39 25.58 27.01
CA SER A 59 -29.19 26.26 25.99
C SER A 59 -29.65 27.62 26.52
N LEU A 60 -29.84 28.55 25.61
CA LEU A 60 -30.41 29.87 25.87
C LEU A 60 -31.59 30.09 24.92
N ASP A 61 -32.51 30.99 25.29
CA ASP A 61 -33.68 31.42 24.51
C ASP A 61 -34.52 30.21 24.00
N ASP A 62 -34.96 29.36 24.94
CA ASP A 62 -35.79 28.19 24.65
C ASP A 62 -35.22 27.28 23.54
N HIS A 63 -33.93 26.94 23.66
CA HIS A 63 -33.15 26.13 22.69
C HIS A 63 -32.87 26.80 21.35
N ALA A 64 -33.06 28.14 21.23
CA ALA A 64 -32.60 28.84 20.02
C ALA A 64 -31.07 28.84 19.90
N HIS A 65 -30.36 28.78 21.01
CA HIS A 65 -28.90 28.76 21.11
C HIS A 65 -28.46 27.58 21.97
N ASP A 66 -27.90 26.55 21.35
CA ASP A 66 -27.36 25.38 22.06
C ASP A 66 -25.82 25.42 22.05
N PHE A 67 -25.24 25.28 23.23
CA PHE A 67 -23.79 25.27 23.42
C PHE A 67 -23.34 23.95 24.03
N ASN A 68 -22.23 23.43 23.55
CA ASN A 68 -21.52 22.32 24.18
C ASN A 68 -20.03 22.64 24.25
N VAL A 69 -19.52 22.78 25.46
CA VAL A 69 -18.10 23.05 25.75
C VAL A 69 -17.51 21.79 26.37
N LEU A 70 -16.44 21.31 25.75
CA LEU A 70 -15.69 20.16 26.24
C LEU A 70 -14.24 20.55 26.49
N LEU A 71 -13.73 20.22 27.67
CA LEU A 71 -12.31 20.29 28.01
C LEU A 71 -11.83 18.87 28.29
N GLY A 72 -10.65 18.53 27.80
CA GLY A 72 -10.11 17.18 27.98
C GLY A 72 -8.61 17.17 28.18
N GLN A 73 -8.18 16.13 28.90
CA GLN A 73 -6.79 15.76 29.08
C GLN A 73 -6.66 14.26 28.83
N GLU A 74 -5.59 13.86 28.15
CA GLU A 74 -5.28 12.48 27.85
C GLU A 74 -3.81 12.21 28.11
N THR A 75 -3.51 11.06 28.68
CA THR A 75 -2.13 10.56 28.82
C THR A 75 -2.11 9.13 28.35
N TRP A 76 -1.19 8.83 27.46
CA TRP A 76 -0.94 7.50 26.94
C TRP A 76 0.54 7.14 27.09
N TYR A 77 0.79 5.88 27.45
CA TYR A 77 2.15 5.35 27.59
C TYR A 77 2.21 3.91 27.09
N THR A 78 3.28 3.58 26.39
CA THR A 78 3.55 2.21 25.94
C THR A 78 5.02 1.86 26.23
N GLU A 79 5.23 0.63 26.70
CA GLU A 79 6.53 0.01 26.77
C GLU A 79 6.49 -1.31 26.00
N SER A 80 7.48 -1.54 25.14
CA SER A 80 7.66 -2.79 24.39
C SER A 80 9.01 -3.38 24.71
N MET A 81 9.05 -4.69 24.90
CA MET A 81 10.25 -5.47 25.13
C MET A 81 10.26 -6.62 24.12
N ASN A 82 11.40 -6.89 23.51
CA ASN A 82 11.60 -8.04 22.64
C ASN A 82 12.80 -8.86 23.11
N LEU A 83 12.69 -10.16 22.90
CA LEU A 83 13.76 -11.13 23.13
C LEU A 83 13.78 -12.11 21.96
N ASP A 84 14.82 -12.02 21.14
CA ASP A 84 14.99 -12.83 19.93
C ASP A 84 16.16 -13.78 20.15
N ASN A 85 15.88 -15.09 20.13
CA ASN A 85 16.86 -16.14 20.30
C ASN A 85 16.83 -17.09 19.11
N GLU A 86 17.96 -17.25 18.42
CA GLU A 86 18.12 -18.16 17.31
C GLU A 86 19.21 -19.19 17.63
N TYR A 87 18.97 -20.44 17.24
CA TYR A 87 19.82 -21.59 17.49
C TYR A 87 20.06 -22.36 16.21
N HIS A 88 21.32 -22.72 15.96
CA HIS A 88 21.76 -23.48 14.79
C HIS A 88 22.45 -24.79 15.22
N LYS A 89 22.78 -25.64 14.24
CA LYS A 89 23.63 -26.81 14.38
C LYS A 89 23.21 -27.72 15.54
N PHE A 90 21.93 -28.06 15.61
CA PHE A 90 21.48 -29.04 16.59
C PHE A 90 22.20 -30.37 16.39
N THR A 91 22.52 -31.07 17.48
CA THR A 91 23.14 -32.41 17.45
C THR A 91 22.11 -33.49 17.15
N ASP A 92 20.84 -33.24 17.47
CA ASP A 92 19.68 -34.08 17.15
C ASP A 92 18.46 -33.21 16.85
N GLY A 93 17.85 -33.39 15.68
CA GLY A 93 16.66 -32.65 15.25
C GLY A 93 15.36 -33.11 15.85
N ASN A 94 15.33 -34.23 16.60
CA ASN A 94 14.07 -34.82 17.10
C ASN A 94 13.40 -33.99 18.20
N PHE A 95 14.18 -33.25 18.99
CA PHE A 95 13.65 -32.47 20.11
C PHE A 95 13.21 -31.05 19.69
N GLY A 96 13.72 -30.55 18.58
CA GLY A 96 13.42 -29.20 18.10
C GLY A 96 13.68 -28.14 19.18
N LEU A 97 12.84 -27.12 19.24
CA LEU A 97 12.94 -26.07 20.27
C LEU A 97 12.47 -26.50 21.68
N ASN A 98 12.09 -27.78 21.89
CA ASN A 98 11.79 -28.28 23.23
C ASN A 98 13.04 -28.45 24.08
N ASP A 99 14.19 -28.67 23.44
CA ASP A 99 15.49 -28.66 24.10
C ASP A 99 16.52 -27.87 23.31
N VAL A 100 16.59 -26.57 23.57
CA VAL A 100 17.50 -25.64 22.89
C VAL A 100 18.96 -25.86 23.25
N SER A 101 19.25 -26.64 24.31
CA SER A 101 20.64 -26.95 24.70
C SER A 101 21.31 -27.91 23.70
N MET A 102 20.56 -28.57 22.85
CA MET A 102 21.05 -29.43 21.76
C MET A 102 21.55 -28.63 20.56
N GLY A 103 21.32 -27.32 20.48
CA GLY A 103 21.78 -26.42 19.43
C GLY A 103 22.82 -25.41 19.94
N GLU A 104 23.56 -24.84 18.99
CA GLU A 104 24.47 -23.72 19.26
C GLU A 104 23.70 -22.40 19.22
N PRO A 105 23.85 -21.51 20.22
CA PRO A 105 23.29 -20.15 20.13
C PRO A 105 23.89 -19.40 18.94
N TYR A 106 23.01 -18.83 18.07
CA TYR A 106 23.45 -18.07 16.90
C TYR A 106 23.17 -16.57 17.05
N THR A 107 21.97 -16.22 17.45
CA THR A 107 21.57 -14.83 17.71
C THR A 107 20.92 -14.73 19.09
N TRP A 108 21.38 -13.77 19.89
CA TRP A 108 20.74 -13.39 21.14
C TRP A 108 20.59 -11.88 21.15
N LYS A 109 19.36 -11.42 21.03
CA LYS A 109 19.05 -9.99 21.01
C LYS A 109 17.92 -9.71 22.00
N SER A 110 18.06 -8.60 22.69
CA SER A 110 16.97 -8.06 23.50
C SER A 110 16.88 -6.56 23.26
N GLY A 111 15.66 -6.06 23.28
CA GLY A 111 15.38 -4.65 23.11
C GLY A 111 14.31 -4.17 24.06
N LYS A 112 14.35 -2.89 24.40
CA LYS A 112 13.32 -2.22 25.16
C LYS A 112 13.08 -0.83 24.60
N SER A 113 11.82 -0.52 24.29
CA SER A 113 11.43 0.80 23.83
C SER A 113 10.29 1.36 24.68
N ARG A 114 10.26 2.67 24.79
CA ARG A 114 9.23 3.41 25.56
C ARG A 114 8.79 4.61 24.79
N GLU A 115 7.49 4.86 24.79
CA GLU A 115 6.91 6.06 24.20
C GLU A 115 5.75 6.56 25.06
N GLY A 116 5.54 7.87 25.05
CA GLY A 116 4.47 8.51 25.77
C GLY A 116 3.94 9.73 25.05
N LEU A 117 2.66 9.96 25.25
CA LEU A 117 1.93 11.10 24.70
C LEU A 117 1.09 11.73 25.82
N VAL A 118 1.14 13.04 25.92
CA VAL A 118 0.26 13.84 26.78
C VAL A 118 -0.48 14.84 25.92
N SER A 119 -1.79 14.91 26.06
CA SER A 119 -2.65 15.78 25.26
C SER A 119 -3.56 16.62 26.14
N VAL A 120 -3.78 17.86 25.74
CA VAL A 120 -4.80 18.75 26.31
C VAL A 120 -5.62 19.30 25.16
N PHE A 121 -6.94 19.29 25.28
CA PHE A 121 -7.82 19.74 24.22
C PHE A 121 -9.09 20.41 24.73
N GLY A 122 -9.61 21.31 23.91
CA GLY A 122 -10.89 21.96 24.13
C GLY A 122 -11.71 22.00 22.84
N ARG A 123 -13.01 21.87 22.96
CA ARG A 123 -13.98 21.97 21.87
C ARG A 123 -15.16 22.81 22.28
N LEU A 124 -15.56 23.72 21.42
CA LEU A 124 -16.81 24.46 21.47
C LEU A 124 -17.67 24.03 20.28
N SER A 125 -18.86 23.54 20.55
CA SER A 125 -19.89 23.32 19.53
C SER A 125 -21.06 24.27 19.82
N TYR A 126 -21.50 24.97 18.80
CA TYR A 126 -22.60 25.93 18.86
C TYR A 126 -23.60 25.62 17.76
N ASN A 127 -24.87 25.60 18.12
CA ASN A 127 -26.00 25.38 17.23
C ASN A 127 -27.00 26.51 17.42
N TYR A 128 -27.33 27.21 16.34
CA TYR A 128 -28.38 28.23 16.34
C TYR A 128 -29.59 27.74 15.55
N LYS A 129 -30.70 27.54 16.24
CA LYS A 129 -32.00 27.11 15.71
C LYS A 129 -31.91 25.90 14.78
N GLU A 130 -30.96 24.98 15.04
CA GLU A 130 -30.64 23.85 14.19
C GLU A 130 -30.30 24.19 12.70
N ARG A 131 -30.12 25.47 12.37
CA ARG A 131 -29.79 25.96 11.03
C ARG A 131 -28.31 26.22 10.83
N TYR A 132 -27.68 26.87 11.79
CA TYR A 132 -26.27 27.25 11.73
C TYR A 132 -25.52 26.51 12.80
N LEU A 133 -24.63 25.63 12.39
CA LEU A 133 -23.82 24.82 13.27
C LEU A 133 -22.37 25.26 13.15
N PHE A 134 -21.71 25.43 14.28
CA PHE A 134 -20.28 25.75 14.34
C PHE A 134 -19.60 24.85 15.34
N THR A 135 -18.39 24.36 15.00
CA THR A 135 -17.52 23.62 15.94
C THR A 135 -16.10 24.14 15.81
N GLY A 136 -15.50 24.53 16.93
CA GLY A 136 -14.08 24.87 17.03
C GLY A 136 -13.38 23.94 18.01
N THR A 137 -12.21 23.43 17.65
CA THR A 137 -11.39 22.57 18.51
C THR A 137 -9.95 23.04 18.51
N LEU A 138 -9.33 23.03 19.67
CA LEU A 138 -7.90 23.25 19.83
C LEU A 138 -7.33 22.06 20.61
N ARG A 139 -6.31 21.42 20.06
CA ARG A 139 -5.58 20.31 20.68
C ARG A 139 -4.09 20.58 20.73
N ALA A 140 -3.46 20.32 21.85
CA ALA A 140 -2.03 20.35 22.04
C ALA A 140 -1.56 18.96 22.47
N ASP A 141 -0.62 18.38 21.74
CA ASP A 141 -0.07 17.04 21.97
C ASP A 141 1.43 17.11 22.18
N GLY A 142 1.90 16.53 23.29
CA GLY A 142 3.31 16.42 23.65
C GLY A 142 3.81 14.99 23.53
N SER A 143 4.76 14.73 22.61
CA SER A 143 5.30 13.42 22.32
C SER A 143 6.72 13.25 22.84
N SER A 144 7.01 12.09 23.45
CA SER A 144 8.36 11.71 23.90
C SER A 144 9.32 11.41 22.75
N LYS A 145 8.83 11.27 21.51
CA LYS A 145 9.64 10.97 20.30
C LYS A 145 10.46 12.15 19.80
N PHE A 146 10.20 13.36 20.31
CA PHE A 146 10.90 14.57 19.95
C PHE A 146 11.74 15.14 21.10
N ALA A 147 12.82 15.84 20.75
CA ALA A 147 13.69 16.50 21.72
C ALA A 147 12.96 17.58 22.52
N LYS A 148 13.50 17.89 23.71
CA LYS A 148 12.99 18.98 24.54
C LYS A 148 12.95 20.29 23.73
N GLY A 149 11.79 20.95 23.73
CA GLY A 149 11.51 22.16 22.95
C GLY A 149 10.69 21.90 21.68
N ASN A 150 10.75 20.67 21.10
CA ASN A 150 10.01 20.28 19.91
C ASN A 150 8.89 19.25 20.19
N GLN A 151 8.69 18.90 21.46
CA GLN A 151 7.75 17.84 21.87
C GLN A 151 6.30 18.18 21.59
N TRP A 152 5.94 19.47 21.68
CA TRP A 152 4.54 19.91 21.60
C TRP A 152 4.15 20.36 20.19
N GLY A 153 3.05 19.77 19.69
CA GLY A 153 2.33 20.20 18.50
C GLY A 153 0.98 20.82 18.88
N ILE A 154 0.57 21.87 18.15
CA ILE A 154 -0.74 22.53 18.34
C ILE A 154 -1.55 22.37 17.06
N PHE A 155 -2.78 21.86 17.21
CA PHE A 155 -3.64 21.44 16.12
C PHE A 155 -5.03 22.08 16.25
N PRO A 156 -5.24 23.28 15.67
CA PRO A 156 -6.56 23.90 15.60
C PRO A 156 -7.41 23.29 14.50
N SER A 157 -8.74 23.23 14.72
CA SER A 157 -9.72 22.94 13.70
C SER A 157 -11.02 23.72 13.91
N ALA A 158 -11.71 24.05 12.83
CA ALA A 158 -13.01 24.68 12.86
C ALA A 158 -13.88 24.11 11.72
N SER A 159 -15.16 23.97 11.97
CA SER A 159 -16.14 23.63 10.95
C SER A 159 -17.43 24.43 11.13
N ALA A 160 -18.06 24.76 10.02
CA ALA A 160 -19.38 25.38 9.98
C ALA A 160 -20.30 24.60 9.06
N ALA A 161 -21.56 24.55 9.40
CA ALA A 161 -22.59 23.98 8.53
C ALA A 161 -23.84 24.86 8.54
N TRP A 162 -24.46 24.94 7.37
CA TRP A 162 -25.70 25.66 7.15
C TRP A 162 -26.76 24.70 6.60
N ARG A 163 -27.83 24.50 7.35
CA ARG A 163 -29.01 23.75 6.89
C ARG A 163 -29.94 24.70 6.14
N ILE A 164 -29.70 24.77 4.83
CA ILE A 164 -30.39 25.69 3.92
C ILE A 164 -31.86 25.31 3.83
N SER A 165 -32.18 24.02 3.94
CA SER A 165 -33.56 23.52 3.96
C SER A 165 -34.43 24.08 5.07
N GLU A 166 -33.83 24.56 6.17
CA GLU A 166 -34.56 25.13 7.31
C GLU A 166 -34.84 26.63 7.16
N GLU A 167 -34.45 27.21 6.03
CA GLU A 167 -34.69 28.65 5.76
C GLU A 167 -36.09 28.88 5.21
N ALA A 168 -36.70 30.00 5.60
CA ALA A 168 -38.08 30.35 5.23
C ALA A 168 -38.33 30.39 3.70
N PHE A 169 -37.30 30.66 2.91
CA PHE A 169 -37.44 30.70 1.45
C PHE A 169 -37.49 29.30 0.80
N LEU A 170 -37.25 28.21 1.54
CA LEU A 170 -37.39 26.83 1.09
C LEU A 170 -38.51 26.07 1.80
N GLU A 171 -39.26 26.69 2.71
CA GLU A 171 -40.29 26.05 3.54
C GLU A 171 -41.42 25.43 2.66
N ASP A 172 -41.73 26.03 1.51
CA ASP A 172 -42.76 25.55 0.59
C ASP A 172 -42.25 24.56 -0.47
N VAL A 173 -41.02 24.07 -0.36
CA VAL A 173 -40.41 23.15 -1.33
C VAL A 173 -40.56 21.70 -0.87
N ASP A 174 -41.74 21.13 -1.09
CA ASP A 174 -42.18 19.80 -0.61
C ASP A 174 -41.26 18.62 -0.99
N PHE A 175 -40.53 18.73 -2.11
CA PHE A 175 -39.69 17.63 -2.58
C PHE A 175 -38.31 17.62 -1.93
N LEU A 176 -37.89 18.72 -1.25
CA LEU A 176 -36.57 18.90 -0.63
C LEU A 176 -36.64 18.62 0.87
N ASP A 177 -36.13 17.48 1.31
CA ASP A 177 -36.16 17.07 2.72
C ASP A 177 -34.96 17.65 3.50
N ASN A 178 -33.77 17.76 2.89
CA ASN A 178 -32.61 18.33 3.50
C ASN A 178 -31.66 18.91 2.44
N LEU A 179 -31.18 20.11 2.69
CA LEU A 179 -30.10 20.75 1.94
C LEU A 179 -29.13 21.38 2.95
N LYS A 180 -27.91 20.82 3.05
CA LYS A 180 -26.92 21.25 4.04
C LYS A 180 -25.59 21.49 3.37
N LEU A 181 -25.05 22.68 3.52
CA LEU A 181 -23.68 23.05 3.15
C LEU A 181 -22.76 22.89 4.35
N ARG A 182 -21.62 22.28 4.15
CA ARG A 182 -20.58 22.07 5.18
C ARG A 182 -19.24 22.64 4.70
N ILE A 183 -18.52 23.30 5.60
CA ILE A 183 -17.13 23.72 5.38
C ILE A 183 -16.33 23.39 6.62
N GLY A 184 -15.14 22.83 6.42
CA GLY A 184 -14.21 22.47 7.49
C GLY A 184 -12.78 22.85 7.14
N TYR A 185 -12.06 23.31 8.13
CA TYR A 185 -10.63 23.52 8.08
C TYR A 185 -10.00 23.01 9.35
N GLY A 186 -8.93 22.22 9.26
CA GLY A 186 -8.29 21.70 10.46
C GLY A 186 -6.87 21.23 10.19
N THR A 187 -6.14 21.06 11.29
CA THR A 187 -4.80 20.50 11.26
C THR A 187 -4.72 19.28 12.16
N ALA A 188 -3.97 18.27 11.71
CA ALA A 188 -3.62 17.09 12.48
C ALA A 188 -2.10 16.90 12.49
N GLY A 189 -1.57 16.41 13.61
CA GLY A 189 -0.17 16.07 13.75
C GLY A 189 0.09 14.58 13.52
N ASN A 190 1.28 14.26 13.02
CA ASN A 190 1.78 12.90 12.94
C ASN A 190 3.19 12.84 13.54
N ASN A 191 3.43 11.87 14.42
CA ASN A 191 4.73 11.59 15.07
C ASN A 191 5.23 10.18 14.74
N ASN A 192 4.84 9.62 13.61
CA ASN A 192 5.18 8.26 13.21
C ASN A 192 6.63 8.14 12.77
N ILE A 193 7.54 8.15 13.73
CA ILE A 193 8.96 7.82 13.62
C ILE A 193 9.35 6.87 14.75
N ASP A 194 10.50 6.22 14.60
CA ASP A 194 11.07 5.40 15.66
C ASP A 194 11.40 6.24 16.89
N ASN A 195 11.46 5.59 18.04
CA ASN A 195 11.82 6.25 19.29
C ASN A 195 13.28 6.74 19.27
N ASN A 196 13.54 7.87 19.92
CA ASN A 196 14.87 8.44 20.12
C ASN A 196 15.61 8.88 18.85
N MET A 197 14.95 9.07 17.70
CA MET A 197 15.58 9.56 16.46
C MET A 197 16.13 10.98 16.58
N TYR A 198 15.80 11.69 17.65
CA TYR A 198 16.42 12.99 17.99
C TYR A 198 17.83 12.89 18.55
N ALA A 199 18.26 11.70 19.00
CA ALA A 199 19.57 11.43 19.58
C ALA A 199 20.32 10.39 18.73
N THR A 200 21.63 10.53 18.65
CA THR A 200 22.48 9.51 18.01
C THR A 200 22.53 8.26 18.87
N SER A 201 22.17 7.12 18.28
CA SER A 201 22.26 5.82 18.95
C SER A 201 23.67 5.23 18.85
N TYR A 202 24.01 4.39 19.82
CA TYR A 202 25.23 3.59 19.80
C TYR A 202 24.86 2.11 19.89
N GLY A 203 25.56 1.30 19.10
CA GLY A 203 25.49 -0.14 19.16
C GLY A 203 26.73 -0.74 19.79
N SER A 204 26.75 -2.05 19.99
CA SER A 204 27.96 -2.80 20.33
C SER A 204 28.74 -3.12 19.06
N GLY A 205 30.05 -2.96 19.10
CA GLY A 205 30.95 -3.40 18.06
C GLY A 205 32.07 -4.26 18.68
N HIS A 206 32.76 -5.03 17.86
CA HIS A 206 33.88 -5.85 18.26
C HIS A 206 35.17 -5.21 17.81
N TYR A 207 36.16 -5.17 18.68
CA TYR A 207 37.48 -4.64 18.39
C TYR A 207 38.55 -5.63 18.85
N GLY A 208 39.31 -6.15 17.91
CA GLY A 208 40.40 -7.10 18.21
C GLY A 208 41.71 -6.40 18.58
N ILE A 209 42.24 -6.66 19.76
CA ILE A 209 43.60 -6.23 20.19
C ILE A 209 44.34 -7.43 20.71
N ASN A 210 45.55 -7.68 20.16
CA ASN A 210 46.45 -8.75 20.62
C ASN A 210 45.80 -10.15 20.68
N GLY A 211 44.92 -10.46 19.72
CA GLY A 211 44.21 -11.74 19.67
C GLY A 211 43.03 -11.89 20.64
N SER A 212 42.72 -10.85 21.39
CA SER A 212 41.52 -10.78 22.24
C SER A 212 40.44 -9.90 21.59
N ASP A 213 39.19 -10.32 21.68
CA ASP A 213 38.04 -9.58 21.19
C ASP A 213 37.40 -8.75 22.33
N TYR A 214 37.27 -7.45 22.10
CA TYR A 214 36.71 -6.52 23.06
C TYR A 214 35.40 -5.94 22.51
N ILE A 215 34.35 -5.92 23.33
CA ILE A 215 33.10 -5.23 23.01
C ILE A 215 33.33 -3.74 23.23
N THR A 216 33.00 -2.95 22.22
CA THR A 216 33.08 -1.49 22.27
C THR A 216 31.76 -0.88 21.81
N TYR A 217 31.56 0.41 22.09
CA TYR A 217 30.43 1.16 21.56
C TYR A 217 30.83 1.80 20.24
N VAL A 218 30.00 1.56 19.23
CA VAL A 218 30.14 2.17 17.91
C VAL A 218 28.88 3.01 17.60
N PRO A 219 29.03 4.18 16.97
CA PRO A 219 27.87 4.93 16.51
C PRO A 219 26.99 4.07 15.60
N GLY A 220 25.69 4.20 15.75
CA GLY A 220 24.73 3.62 14.79
C GLY A 220 24.85 4.27 13.41
N THR A 221 24.17 3.73 12.44
CA THR A 221 24.20 4.23 11.05
C THR A 221 23.37 5.50 10.85
N THR A 222 22.44 5.80 11.74
CA THR A 222 21.52 6.95 11.66
C THR A 222 21.99 8.06 12.59
N LEU A 223 22.23 9.25 12.03
CA LEU A 223 22.58 10.45 12.81
C LEU A 223 21.34 11.01 13.49
N GLY A 224 21.42 11.26 14.80
CA GLY A 224 20.36 11.91 15.55
C GLY A 224 20.06 13.34 15.08
N ASN A 225 18.80 13.76 15.16
CA ASN A 225 18.37 15.12 14.79
C ASN A 225 17.47 15.75 15.87
N SER A 226 18.05 16.57 16.72
CA SER A 226 17.33 17.26 17.81
C SER A 226 16.29 18.28 17.34
N ASN A 227 16.30 18.67 16.05
CA ASN A 227 15.35 19.60 15.46
C ASN A 227 14.07 18.93 14.94
N LEU A 228 13.97 17.59 15.05
CA LEU A 228 12.77 16.87 14.65
C LEU A 228 11.53 17.41 15.38
N LYS A 229 10.46 17.62 14.61
CA LYS A 229 9.17 18.11 15.07
C LYS A 229 8.03 17.36 14.40
N TRP A 230 6.81 17.61 14.83
CA TRP A 230 5.60 17.05 14.28
C TRP A 230 5.46 17.29 12.77
N GLU A 231 5.16 16.23 12.03
CA GLU A 231 4.58 16.35 10.70
C GLU A 231 3.17 16.90 10.83
N LYS A 232 2.75 17.75 9.88
CA LYS A 232 1.46 18.43 9.94
C LYS A 232 0.67 18.20 8.67
N THR A 233 -0.56 17.69 8.81
CA THR A 233 -1.54 17.64 7.74
C THR A 233 -2.59 18.71 7.95
N THR A 234 -2.77 19.57 6.94
CA THR A 234 -3.82 20.58 6.89
C THR A 234 -4.91 20.12 5.93
N THR A 235 -6.13 20.04 6.41
CA THR A 235 -7.30 19.61 5.64
C THR A 235 -8.25 20.78 5.46
N THR A 236 -8.68 20.99 4.22
CA THR A 236 -9.85 21.82 3.89
C THR A 236 -10.89 20.94 3.23
N ASN A 237 -12.12 21.00 3.69
CA ASN A 237 -13.24 20.22 3.15
C ASN A 237 -14.44 21.15 2.90
N VAL A 238 -15.12 20.96 1.75
CA VAL A 238 -16.42 21.58 1.45
C VAL A 238 -17.35 20.45 1.04
N GLY A 239 -18.48 20.32 1.74
CA GLY A 239 -19.45 19.25 1.51
C GLY A 239 -20.86 19.78 1.31
N LEU A 240 -21.63 19.09 0.48
CA LEU A 240 -23.05 19.34 0.24
C LEU A 240 -23.84 18.05 0.46
N ASP A 241 -24.78 18.09 1.38
CA ASP A 241 -25.73 17.00 1.62
C ASP A 241 -27.11 17.39 1.09
N VAL A 242 -27.68 16.54 0.25
CA VAL A 242 -28.99 16.73 -0.36
C VAL A 242 -29.86 15.50 -0.10
N SER A 243 -31.06 15.70 0.42
CA SER A 243 -32.07 14.64 0.57
C SER A 243 -33.39 15.10 -0.06
N VAL A 244 -33.94 14.27 -0.91
CA VAL A 244 -35.17 14.62 -1.66
C VAL A 244 -36.15 13.47 -1.72
N LEU A 245 -37.40 13.78 -2.07
CA LEU A 245 -38.51 12.83 -2.33
C LEU A 245 -38.83 11.96 -1.10
N GLY A 246 -38.92 12.56 0.09
CA GLY A 246 -39.17 11.85 1.34
C GLY A 246 -37.98 10.95 1.70
N SER A 247 -36.77 11.47 1.55
CA SER A 247 -35.48 10.80 1.78
C SER A 247 -35.26 9.52 0.96
N ARG A 248 -35.92 9.43 -0.21
CA ARG A 248 -35.72 8.34 -1.16
C ARG A 248 -34.41 8.47 -1.92
N VAL A 249 -33.89 9.67 -2.08
CA VAL A 249 -32.60 9.96 -2.70
C VAL A 249 -31.81 10.83 -1.76
N ASN A 250 -30.68 10.31 -1.29
CA ASN A 250 -29.73 11.02 -0.43
C ASN A 250 -28.39 11.07 -1.13
N LEU A 251 -27.88 12.26 -1.37
CA LEU A 251 -26.62 12.54 -2.04
C LEU A 251 -25.72 13.35 -1.11
N SER A 252 -24.48 12.89 -0.90
CA SER A 252 -23.43 13.67 -0.29
C SER A 252 -22.28 13.82 -1.28
N VAL A 253 -21.82 15.06 -1.47
CA VAL A 253 -20.67 15.38 -2.31
C VAL A 253 -19.67 16.16 -1.46
N ASP A 254 -18.47 15.65 -1.35
CA ASP A 254 -17.38 16.28 -0.61
C ASP A 254 -16.21 16.60 -1.53
N PHE A 255 -15.74 17.82 -1.49
CA PHE A 255 -14.45 18.24 -2.05
C PHE A 255 -13.47 18.44 -0.93
N TYR A 256 -12.30 17.81 -1.04
CA TYR A 256 -11.24 17.95 -0.05
C TYR A 256 -9.89 18.35 -0.66
N ASN A 257 -9.10 19.04 0.15
CA ASN A 257 -7.69 19.34 -0.11
C ASN A 257 -6.91 19.10 1.18
N ASN A 258 -6.07 18.06 1.16
CA ASN A 258 -5.20 17.67 2.27
C ASN A 258 -3.76 17.95 1.89
N GLU A 259 -3.06 18.72 2.71
CA GLU A 259 -1.65 19.06 2.50
C GLU A 259 -0.84 18.62 3.72
N SER A 260 0.03 17.61 3.52
CA SER A 260 0.98 17.14 4.54
C SER A 260 2.32 17.82 4.30
N SER A 261 2.83 18.47 5.32
CA SER A 261 4.08 19.23 5.31
C SER A 261 4.99 18.85 6.47
N ASN A 262 6.26 19.20 6.39
CA ASN A 262 7.28 18.75 7.34
C ASN A 262 7.31 17.23 7.46
N LEU A 263 7.23 16.50 6.36
CA LEU A 263 7.22 15.05 6.35
C LEU A 263 8.45 14.50 7.07
N LEU A 264 8.25 13.49 7.90
CA LEU A 264 9.33 12.82 8.65
C LEU A 264 10.00 11.78 7.75
N ILE A 265 11.00 12.22 6.97
CA ILE A 265 11.67 11.40 5.97
C ILE A 265 13.07 11.02 6.45
N LYS A 266 13.41 9.73 6.29
CA LYS A 266 14.77 9.21 6.48
C LYS A 266 15.62 9.56 5.26
N ASN A 267 16.41 10.62 5.37
CA ASN A 267 17.24 11.14 4.29
C ASN A 267 18.65 10.54 4.32
N LYS A 268 19.16 10.16 3.16
CA LYS A 268 20.57 9.78 2.99
C LYS A 268 21.45 11.02 3.09
N ILE A 269 22.52 10.92 3.87
CA ILE A 269 23.49 11.99 4.04
C ILE A 269 24.88 11.53 3.58
N PRO A 270 25.79 12.46 3.24
CA PRO A 270 27.14 12.12 2.81
C PRO A 270 27.85 11.23 3.85
N THR A 271 28.39 10.10 3.41
CA THR A 271 29.09 9.14 4.28
C THR A 271 30.35 9.71 4.94
N SER A 272 30.86 10.82 4.44
CA SER A 272 31.93 11.59 5.10
C SER A 272 31.57 12.11 6.49
N THR A 273 30.27 12.16 6.83
CA THR A 273 29.77 12.47 8.18
C THR A 273 29.96 11.32 9.18
N GLY A 274 30.29 10.12 8.70
CA GLY A 274 30.35 8.88 9.49
C GLY A 274 29.00 8.18 9.64
N TYR A 275 27.93 8.68 9.00
CA TYR A 275 26.57 8.13 9.06
C TYR A 275 26.01 7.95 7.65
N SER A 276 25.02 7.05 7.49
CA SER A 276 24.38 6.79 6.21
C SER A 276 23.12 7.63 6.00
N ASP A 277 22.42 7.97 7.07
CA ASP A 277 21.11 8.60 7.01
C ASP A 277 20.78 9.43 8.27
N GLN A 278 19.78 10.29 8.14
CA GLN A 278 19.24 11.12 9.21
C GLN A 278 17.74 11.35 8.96
N TYR A 279 16.91 11.28 10.00
CA TYR A 279 15.53 11.76 9.92
C TYR A 279 15.47 13.28 9.88
N GLN A 280 14.69 13.82 8.96
CA GLN A 280 14.51 15.26 8.77
C GLN A 280 13.04 15.59 8.48
N ASN A 281 12.59 16.77 8.89
CA ASN A 281 11.28 17.29 8.51
C ASN A 281 11.39 18.01 7.17
N ILE A 282 11.25 17.25 6.08
CA ILE A 282 11.44 17.74 4.72
C ILE A 282 10.35 17.21 3.80
N GLY A 283 10.01 18.03 2.82
CA GLY A 283 9.02 17.66 1.82
C GLY A 283 7.58 17.99 2.21
N ALA A 284 6.75 18.09 1.18
CA ALA A 284 5.32 18.29 1.29
C ALA A 284 4.58 17.57 0.16
N ILE A 285 3.41 17.01 0.48
CA ILE A 285 2.54 16.30 -0.44
C ILE A 285 1.12 16.83 -0.28
N ARG A 286 0.42 16.98 -1.39
CA ARG A 286 -0.99 17.34 -1.42
C ARG A 286 -1.83 16.23 -2.03
N ASN A 287 -2.94 15.89 -1.38
CA ASN A 287 -4.01 15.06 -1.90
C ASN A 287 -5.28 15.90 -2.00
N ARG A 288 -5.87 15.97 -3.17
CA ARG A 288 -7.15 16.63 -3.37
C ARG A 288 -8.08 15.72 -4.16
N GLY A 289 -9.36 15.81 -3.86
CA GLY A 289 -10.32 14.94 -4.52
C GLY A 289 -11.76 15.38 -4.34
N VAL A 290 -12.61 14.57 -4.98
CA VAL A 290 -14.05 14.63 -4.85
C VAL A 290 -14.54 13.25 -4.47
N GLU A 291 -15.41 13.19 -3.48
CA GLU A 291 -16.11 11.99 -3.05
C GLU A 291 -17.60 12.19 -3.22
N LEU A 292 -18.28 11.17 -3.73
CA LEU A 292 -19.72 11.15 -3.90
C LEU A 292 -20.27 9.89 -3.24
N VAL A 293 -21.29 10.08 -2.40
CA VAL A 293 -22.09 9.01 -1.79
C VAL A 293 -23.53 9.21 -2.17
N LEU A 294 -24.15 8.18 -2.75
CA LEU A 294 -25.55 8.19 -3.18
C LEU A 294 -26.27 6.99 -2.58
N ASN A 295 -27.29 7.26 -1.76
CA ASN A 295 -28.18 6.24 -1.22
C ASN A 295 -29.59 6.47 -1.80
N THR A 296 -30.16 5.42 -2.41
CA THR A 296 -31.47 5.52 -3.03
C THR A 296 -32.41 4.38 -2.64
N THR A 297 -33.68 4.71 -2.46
CA THR A 297 -34.78 3.75 -2.46
C THR A 297 -35.42 3.79 -3.84
N ASN A 298 -34.92 2.92 -4.75
CA ASN A 298 -35.37 2.92 -6.15
C ASN A 298 -36.83 2.51 -6.29
N VAL A 299 -37.21 1.43 -5.61
CA VAL A 299 -38.56 0.92 -5.59
C VAL A 299 -38.98 0.60 -4.16
N ARG A 300 -40.15 1.03 -3.75
CA ARG A 300 -40.77 0.67 -2.47
C ARG A 300 -42.25 0.42 -2.66
N THR A 301 -42.65 -0.84 -2.59
CA THR A 301 -44.04 -1.29 -2.60
C THR A 301 -44.33 -2.07 -1.31
N LYS A 302 -45.56 -2.59 -1.17
CA LYS A 302 -45.94 -3.41 -0.02
C LYS A 302 -45.09 -4.66 0.12
N ASP A 303 -44.74 -5.32 -0.97
CA ASP A 303 -44.09 -6.62 -0.98
C ASP A 303 -42.64 -6.58 -1.51
N PHE A 304 -42.23 -5.50 -2.17
CA PHE A 304 -40.91 -5.39 -2.80
C PHE A 304 -40.24 -4.06 -2.48
N THR A 305 -38.97 -4.15 -2.10
CA THR A 305 -38.09 -2.98 -1.88
C THR A 305 -36.77 -3.21 -2.60
N TRP A 306 -36.28 -2.17 -3.30
CA TRP A 306 -34.95 -2.12 -3.91
C TRP A 306 -34.25 -0.85 -3.47
N ASN A 307 -33.12 -1.00 -2.78
CA ASN A 307 -32.23 0.09 -2.38
C ASN A 307 -30.87 -0.07 -3.08
N THR A 308 -30.24 1.06 -3.38
CA THR A 308 -28.88 1.14 -3.90
C THR A 308 -28.07 2.10 -3.04
N ASP A 309 -26.92 1.64 -2.55
CA ASP A 309 -25.88 2.43 -1.92
C ASP A 309 -24.69 2.46 -2.88
N PHE A 310 -24.28 3.64 -3.33
CA PHE A 310 -23.19 3.85 -4.29
C PHE A 310 -22.22 4.88 -3.75
N ASN A 311 -20.91 4.62 -3.89
CA ASN A 311 -19.89 5.62 -3.64
C ASN A 311 -18.83 5.60 -4.74
N ILE A 312 -18.24 6.77 -4.99
CA ILE A 312 -17.11 6.92 -5.91
C ILE A 312 -16.20 8.04 -5.40
N ALA A 313 -14.89 7.80 -5.45
CA ALA A 313 -13.87 8.74 -5.03
C ALA A 313 -12.85 8.98 -6.15
N PHE A 314 -12.52 10.23 -6.38
CA PHE A 314 -11.48 10.70 -7.29
C PHE A 314 -10.41 11.38 -6.46
N ASN A 315 -9.23 10.79 -6.33
CA ASN A 315 -8.10 11.38 -5.61
C ASN A 315 -6.96 11.71 -6.57
N ARG A 316 -6.28 12.82 -6.33
CA ARG A 316 -5.07 13.23 -7.06
C ARG A 316 -4.02 13.68 -6.07
N SER A 317 -2.95 12.90 -5.98
CA SER A 317 -1.76 13.28 -5.22
C SER A 317 -0.86 14.21 -6.03
N LYS A 318 -0.11 15.05 -5.35
CA LYS A 318 0.92 15.89 -5.94
C LYS A 318 2.03 16.13 -4.93
N VAL A 319 3.27 15.86 -5.33
CA VAL A 319 4.45 16.26 -4.57
C VAL A 319 4.61 17.77 -4.70
N LEU A 320 4.63 18.51 -3.59
CA LEU A 320 4.77 19.96 -3.57
C LEU A 320 6.21 20.36 -3.35
N GLU A 321 6.91 19.65 -2.47
CA GLU A 321 8.27 19.93 -2.06
C GLU A 321 9.02 18.64 -1.80
N LEU A 322 10.27 18.57 -2.19
CA LEU A 322 11.26 17.56 -1.83
C LEU A 322 12.44 18.27 -1.15
N TYR A 323 13.54 17.58 -0.94
CA TYR A 323 14.74 18.15 -0.33
C TYR A 323 15.03 19.57 -0.81
N GLY A 324 15.42 20.44 0.09
CA GLY A 324 15.75 21.84 -0.18
C GLY A 324 16.96 22.07 -1.11
N ASN A 325 17.26 21.17 -2.01
CA ASN A 325 18.29 21.29 -3.02
C ASN A 325 17.64 21.56 -4.37
N GLU A 326 17.81 22.77 -4.86
CA GLU A 326 17.18 23.28 -6.09
C GLU A 326 17.66 22.59 -7.39
N GLU A 327 18.73 21.78 -7.32
CA GLU A 327 19.34 21.18 -8.52
C GLU A 327 18.63 19.94 -9.05
N THR A 328 17.95 19.16 -8.18
CA THR A 328 17.17 17.98 -8.61
C THR A 328 15.80 17.96 -7.97
N ASN A 329 14.78 18.27 -8.76
CA ASN A 329 13.37 18.23 -8.32
C ASN A 329 12.79 16.82 -8.21
N TYR A 330 13.62 15.78 -8.19
CA TYR A 330 13.17 14.39 -8.07
C TYR A 330 14.22 13.49 -7.42
N PHE A 331 13.77 12.32 -6.94
CA PHE A 331 14.61 11.18 -6.61
C PHE A 331 13.96 9.87 -7.08
N ILE A 332 14.76 8.81 -7.19
CA ILE A 332 14.30 7.47 -7.53
C ILE A 332 14.29 6.64 -6.26
N GLN A 333 13.12 6.06 -5.96
CA GLN A 333 12.97 5.05 -4.92
C GLN A 333 12.95 3.68 -5.60
N ASP A 334 13.97 2.87 -5.39
CA ASP A 334 14.01 1.51 -5.90
C ASP A 334 13.30 0.53 -4.95
N TYR A 335 12.60 -0.41 -5.54
CA TYR A 335 12.07 -1.58 -4.86
C TYR A 335 12.87 -2.82 -5.29
N GLU A 336 13.64 -3.41 -4.36
CA GLU A 336 14.49 -4.60 -4.54
C GLU A 336 15.39 -4.56 -5.79
N SER A 337 15.79 -3.39 -6.28
CA SER A 337 16.49 -3.18 -7.55
C SER A 337 15.76 -3.78 -8.77
N ARG A 338 14.43 -3.95 -8.69
CA ARG A 338 13.60 -4.54 -9.74
C ARG A 338 12.62 -3.57 -10.37
N MET A 339 12.20 -2.55 -9.66
CA MET A 339 11.36 -1.46 -10.17
C MET A 339 11.68 -0.16 -9.47
N GLY A 340 11.91 0.89 -10.26
CA GLY A 340 12.08 2.25 -9.78
C GLY A 340 10.75 3.00 -9.70
N TYR A 341 10.66 3.92 -8.76
CA TYR A 341 9.58 4.90 -8.66
C TYR A 341 10.17 6.29 -8.77
N LYS A 342 9.68 7.09 -9.70
CA LYS A 342 10.08 8.49 -9.82
C LYS A 342 9.20 9.36 -8.93
N ILE A 343 9.81 9.99 -7.95
CA ILE A 343 9.17 10.94 -7.06
C ILE A 343 9.66 12.33 -7.43
N GLU A 344 8.79 13.13 -8.05
CA GLU A 344 9.14 14.39 -8.70
C GLU A 344 8.20 15.52 -8.26
N VAL A 345 8.75 16.70 -7.96
CA VAL A 345 7.95 17.88 -7.62
C VAL A 345 7.00 18.22 -8.76
N GLY A 346 5.75 18.45 -8.40
CA GLY A 346 4.69 18.77 -9.36
C GLY A 346 3.97 17.56 -9.93
N LYS A 347 4.44 16.33 -9.70
CA LYS A 347 3.90 15.08 -10.22
C LYS A 347 3.20 14.26 -9.12
N PRO A 348 2.35 13.27 -9.49
CA PRO A 348 1.75 12.37 -8.52
C PRO A 348 2.76 11.36 -7.97
N LEU A 349 2.45 10.77 -6.80
CA LEU A 349 3.14 9.57 -6.31
C LEU A 349 2.72 8.32 -7.09
N GLY A 350 3.55 7.26 -6.97
CA GLY A 350 3.25 5.95 -7.57
C GLY A 350 3.64 5.82 -9.04
N GLN A 351 4.47 6.74 -9.57
CA GLN A 351 4.96 6.66 -10.95
C GLN A 351 6.04 5.58 -11.08
N PHE A 352 5.74 4.49 -11.79
CA PHE A 352 6.75 3.50 -12.17
C PHE A 352 7.76 4.11 -13.14
N TYR A 353 9.04 3.83 -12.92
CA TYR A 353 10.14 4.43 -13.66
C TYR A 353 11.08 3.35 -14.21
N GLY A 354 11.12 3.20 -15.52
CA GLY A 354 11.85 2.12 -16.17
C GLY A 354 12.02 2.33 -17.67
N LEU A 355 12.54 1.31 -18.32
CA LEU A 355 12.74 1.25 -19.77
C LEU A 355 11.44 0.88 -20.49
N VAL A 356 11.25 1.42 -21.68
CA VAL A 356 10.13 1.07 -22.56
C VAL A 356 10.53 -0.15 -23.38
N TYR A 357 9.86 -1.29 -23.13
CA TYR A 357 10.07 -2.53 -23.87
C TYR A 357 9.54 -2.40 -25.30
N ASP A 358 10.34 -2.81 -26.28
CA ASP A 358 10.06 -2.73 -27.72
C ASP A 358 10.09 -4.12 -28.41
N GLY A 359 9.70 -5.15 -27.66
CA GLY A 359 9.73 -6.52 -28.18
C GLY A 359 11.11 -7.17 -28.12
N ILE A 360 11.38 -8.03 -29.08
CA ILE A 360 12.66 -8.73 -29.23
C ILE A 360 13.35 -8.31 -30.51
N TYR A 361 14.67 -8.51 -30.59
CA TYR A 361 15.36 -8.43 -31.89
C TYR A 361 14.90 -9.60 -32.76
N THR A 362 14.33 -9.30 -33.91
CA THR A 362 13.93 -10.29 -34.92
C THR A 362 15.08 -10.65 -35.82
N THR A 363 14.94 -11.69 -36.63
CA THR A 363 15.95 -12.03 -37.64
C THR A 363 16.16 -10.90 -38.65
N ASP A 364 15.16 -10.03 -38.87
CA ASP A 364 15.25 -8.86 -39.77
C ASP A 364 16.14 -7.75 -39.25
N ASP A 365 16.43 -7.71 -37.95
CA ASP A 365 17.34 -6.74 -37.33
C ASP A 365 18.83 -7.08 -37.65
N PHE A 366 19.10 -8.24 -38.25
CA PHE A 366 20.46 -8.73 -38.50
C PHE A 366 20.76 -8.88 -40.00
N THR A 367 22.05 -8.93 -40.33
CA THR A 367 22.57 -9.25 -41.66
C THR A 367 23.41 -10.52 -41.59
N GLN A 368 23.10 -11.51 -42.44
CA GLN A 368 23.90 -12.72 -42.58
C GLN A 368 25.26 -12.38 -43.24
N LEU A 369 26.35 -12.87 -42.68
CA LEU A 369 27.68 -12.69 -43.18
C LEU A 369 28.12 -13.88 -44.03
N SER A 370 29.14 -13.70 -44.91
CA SER A 370 29.66 -14.74 -45.80
C SER A 370 30.35 -15.90 -45.07
N ASP A 371 30.76 -15.71 -43.84
CA ASP A 371 31.36 -16.75 -42.98
C ASP A 371 30.33 -17.60 -42.24
N GLY A 372 29.03 -17.34 -42.46
CA GLY A 372 27.93 -18.04 -41.82
C GLY A 372 27.51 -17.47 -40.46
N THR A 373 28.16 -16.39 -39.99
CA THR A 373 27.73 -15.65 -38.79
C THR A 373 26.76 -14.53 -39.17
N TYR A 374 26.19 -13.84 -38.20
CA TYR A 374 25.35 -12.65 -38.41
C TYR A 374 25.85 -11.47 -37.58
N LYS A 375 25.51 -10.25 -38.03
CA LYS A 375 25.72 -9.03 -37.25
C LYS A 375 24.45 -8.20 -37.16
N LEU A 376 24.29 -7.45 -36.06
CA LEU A 376 23.22 -6.47 -35.90
C LEU A 376 23.37 -5.35 -36.94
N LYS A 377 22.27 -5.00 -37.65
CA LYS A 377 22.26 -3.96 -38.67
C LYS A 377 22.60 -2.59 -38.10
N ASP A 378 23.24 -1.77 -38.90
CA ASP A 378 23.46 -0.36 -38.56
C ASP A 378 22.10 0.35 -38.39
N GLY A 379 22.00 1.27 -37.42
CA GLY A 379 20.76 1.97 -37.08
C GLY A 379 19.81 1.20 -36.16
N VAL A 380 20.02 -0.10 -35.91
CA VAL A 380 19.26 -0.85 -34.89
C VAL A 380 19.84 -0.55 -33.50
N PRO A 381 19.02 -0.16 -32.50
CA PRO A 381 19.50 0.17 -31.16
C PRO A 381 20.11 -1.04 -30.43
N SER A 382 21.08 -0.79 -29.55
CA SER A 382 21.70 -1.80 -28.68
C SER A 382 21.99 -1.23 -27.29
N LEU A 383 22.34 -2.08 -26.34
CA LEU A 383 22.74 -1.62 -25.00
C LEU A 383 24.06 -0.84 -25.07
N LYS A 384 24.11 0.34 -24.48
CA LYS A 384 25.30 1.19 -24.41
C LYS A 384 26.44 0.48 -23.68
N GLY A 385 27.63 0.49 -24.26
CA GLY A 385 28.82 -0.17 -23.72
C GLY A 385 28.82 -1.69 -23.85
N PHE A 386 27.82 -2.26 -24.51
CA PHE A 386 27.78 -3.68 -24.87
C PHE A 386 28.21 -3.88 -26.30
N ASP A 387 29.03 -4.90 -26.59
CA ASP A 387 29.49 -5.19 -27.95
C ASP A 387 28.30 -5.68 -28.81
N ARG A 388 28.00 -4.93 -29.85
CA ARG A 388 26.92 -5.21 -30.79
C ARG A 388 27.02 -6.60 -31.46
N SER A 389 28.24 -7.18 -31.52
CA SER A 389 28.44 -8.54 -32.03
C SER A 389 27.88 -9.63 -31.13
N HIS A 390 27.61 -9.33 -29.89
CA HIS A 390 27.03 -10.27 -28.92
C HIS A 390 25.49 -10.20 -28.82
N VAL A 391 24.87 -9.21 -29.49
CA VAL A 391 23.39 -9.14 -29.53
C VAL A 391 22.88 -10.28 -30.42
N LYS A 392 21.88 -11.01 -29.95
CA LYS A 392 21.33 -12.19 -30.65
C LYS A 392 19.88 -11.97 -31.06
N PRO A 393 19.41 -12.61 -32.13
CA PRO A 393 17.98 -12.71 -32.40
C PRO A 393 17.24 -13.29 -31.18
N GLY A 394 16.11 -12.70 -30.85
CA GLY A 394 15.34 -13.06 -29.64
C GLY A 394 15.82 -12.42 -28.34
N ASP A 395 16.88 -11.59 -28.33
CA ASP A 395 17.19 -10.77 -27.15
C ASP A 395 16.12 -9.69 -26.97
N ALA A 396 15.86 -9.26 -25.72
CA ALA A 396 14.92 -8.19 -25.42
C ALA A 396 15.44 -6.84 -25.93
N LYS A 397 14.56 -6.06 -26.56
CA LYS A 397 14.87 -4.76 -27.16
C LYS A 397 14.13 -3.64 -26.41
N TYR A 398 14.77 -2.49 -26.29
CA TYR A 398 14.21 -1.32 -25.60
C TYR A 398 14.33 -0.07 -26.47
N VAL A 399 13.39 0.86 -26.27
CA VAL A 399 13.34 2.14 -26.98
C VAL A 399 14.39 3.09 -26.44
N PRO A 400 15.36 3.58 -27.24
CA PRO A 400 16.26 4.65 -26.84
C PRO A 400 15.49 5.98 -26.74
N GLN A 401 15.50 6.62 -25.57
CA GLN A 401 14.78 7.88 -25.31
C GLN A 401 15.69 9.11 -25.38
N THR A 402 16.99 8.94 -25.07
CA THR A 402 17.95 10.04 -24.95
C THR A 402 18.56 10.45 -26.30
N GLY A 403 18.43 9.61 -27.33
CA GLY A 403 19.08 9.85 -28.63
C GLY A 403 20.60 9.64 -28.58
N GLU A 404 21.13 8.98 -27.55
CA GLU A 404 22.56 8.61 -27.52
C GLU A 404 22.92 7.64 -28.63
N VAL A 405 24.16 7.75 -29.12
CA VAL A 405 24.71 6.88 -30.17
C VAL A 405 26.06 6.31 -29.75
N ASP A 406 26.44 5.16 -30.34
CA ASP A 406 27.76 4.57 -30.18
C ASP A 406 28.84 5.32 -31.05
N GLU A 407 30.07 4.87 -31.00
CA GLU A 407 31.20 5.46 -31.77
C GLU A 407 30.98 5.42 -33.29
N ASN A 408 30.10 4.53 -33.76
CA ASN A 408 29.76 4.34 -35.17
C ASN A 408 28.48 5.06 -35.59
N GLY A 409 27.84 5.80 -34.65
CA GLY A 409 26.60 6.54 -34.90
C GLY A 409 25.33 5.70 -34.80
N ASN A 410 25.40 4.46 -34.28
CA ASN A 410 24.20 3.65 -34.05
C ASN A 410 23.49 4.03 -32.74
N PRO A 411 22.15 4.03 -32.73
CA PRO A 411 21.39 4.28 -31.49
C PRO A 411 21.78 3.31 -30.38
N VAL A 412 21.88 3.82 -29.16
CA VAL A 412 22.08 2.98 -27.97
C VAL A 412 21.06 3.33 -26.89
N TRP A 413 20.65 2.33 -26.10
CA TRP A 413 19.84 2.52 -24.91
C TRP A 413 20.64 2.20 -23.63
N SER A 414 20.30 2.86 -22.55
CA SER A 414 20.97 2.71 -21.25
C SER A 414 19.98 2.95 -20.10
N THR A 415 20.47 2.92 -18.88
CA THR A 415 19.66 3.32 -17.72
C THR A 415 19.19 4.77 -17.76
N ASN A 416 19.84 5.63 -18.60
CA ASN A 416 19.43 7.01 -18.80
C ASN A 416 18.14 7.13 -19.63
N ASP A 417 17.77 6.08 -20.38
CA ASP A 417 16.56 6.02 -21.19
C ASP A 417 15.31 5.63 -20.38
N ARG A 418 15.46 5.44 -19.06
CA ARG A 418 14.32 5.22 -18.18
C ARG A 418 13.38 6.42 -18.18
N THR A 419 12.09 6.14 -18.25
CA THR A 419 11.01 7.13 -18.24
C THR A 419 9.86 6.66 -17.35
N VAL A 420 8.81 7.48 -17.18
CA VAL A 420 7.60 7.05 -16.49
C VAL A 420 6.84 6.08 -17.39
N ILE A 421 6.70 4.83 -16.93
CA ILE A 421 6.12 3.71 -17.68
C ILE A 421 4.74 3.28 -17.17
N GLY A 422 4.22 3.91 -16.13
CA GLY A 422 2.90 3.66 -15.56
C GLY A 422 2.71 4.38 -14.23
N ASN A 423 1.52 4.25 -13.66
CA ASN A 423 1.19 4.83 -12.35
C ASN A 423 0.26 3.92 -11.53
N ALA A 424 0.67 3.59 -10.32
CA ALA A 424 -0.10 2.76 -9.41
C ALA A 424 -1.34 3.45 -8.81
N ALA A 425 -1.45 4.78 -8.90
CA ALA A 425 -2.58 5.52 -8.35
C ALA A 425 -3.82 5.43 -9.26
N PRO A 426 -4.98 4.97 -8.77
CA PRO A 426 -6.18 4.86 -9.56
C PRO A 426 -6.74 6.24 -9.97
N LYS A 427 -7.41 6.28 -11.11
CA LYS A 427 -8.18 7.45 -11.55
C LYS A 427 -9.42 7.62 -10.69
N PHE A 428 -10.08 6.54 -10.32
CA PHE A 428 -11.17 6.52 -9.35
C PHE A 428 -11.33 5.12 -8.73
N THR A 429 -11.90 5.10 -7.53
CA THR A 429 -12.28 3.89 -6.80
C THR A 429 -13.70 4.05 -6.28
N GLY A 430 -14.37 2.94 -6.00
CA GLY A 430 -15.71 3.02 -5.44
C GLY A 430 -16.32 1.66 -5.14
N GLY A 431 -17.59 1.73 -4.75
CA GLY A 431 -18.37 0.54 -4.46
C GLY A 431 -19.87 0.77 -4.68
N MET A 432 -20.57 -0.32 -4.87
CA MET A 432 -22.03 -0.33 -5.01
C MET A 432 -22.61 -1.53 -4.29
N ASN A 433 -23.63 -1.28 -3.47
CA ASN A 433 -24.42 -2.33 -2.86
C ASN A 433 -25.88 -2.19 -3.31
N ASN A 434 -26.44 -3.25 -3.88
CA ASN A 434 -27.86 -3.34 -4.17
C ASN A 434 -28.53 -4.31 -3.22
N THR A 435 -29.59 -3.88 -2.55
CA THR A 435 -30.38 -4.70 -1.65
C THR A 435 -31.81 -4.82 -2.18
N PHE A 436 -32.23 -6.05 -2.39
CA PHE A 436 -33.58 -6.39 -2.83
C PHE A 436 -34.28 -7.17 -1.71
N ARG A 437 -35.53 -6.82 -1.42
CA ARG A 437 -36.38 -7.55 -0.48
C ARG A 437 -37.72 -7.88 -1.13
N TYR A 438 -38.12 -9.15 -1.04
CA TYR A 438 -39.40 -9.61 -1.58
C TYR A 438 -39.99 -10.71 -0.70
N LYS A 439 -41.11 -10.46 -0.04
CA LYS A 439 -41.89 -11.44 0.74
C LYS A 439 -41.07 -12.36 1.68
N GLY A 440 -40.12 -11.86 2.37
CA GLY A 440 -39.24 -12.69 3.23
C GLY A 440 -37.89 -13.05 2.62
N PHE A 441 -37.73 -12.99 1.30
CA PHE A 441 -36.43 -13.05 0.64
C PHE A 441 -35.70 -11.70 0.77
N ASP A 442 -34.42 -11.77 1.01
CA ASP A 442 -33.49 -10.66 0.90
C ASP A 442 -32.28 -11.06 0.08
N LEU A 443 -31.90 -10.21 -0.88
CA LEU A 443 -30.69 -10.35 -1.69
C LEU A 443 -29.88 -9.08 -1.57
N SER A 444 -28.61 -9.21 -1.17
CA SER A 444 -27.64 -8.12 -1.19
C SER A 444 -26.50 -8.47 -2.15
N VAL A 445 -26.14 -7.54 -3.01
CA VAL A 445 -25.02 -7.67 -3.96
C VAL A 445 -24.08 -6.49 -3.78
N PHE A 446 -22.95 -6.74 -3.15
CA PHE A 446 -21.90 -5.75 -2.95
C PHE A 446 -20.76 -5.94 -3.95
N MET A 447 -20.43 -4.86 -4.63
CA MET A 447 -19.36 -4.76 -5.61
C MET A 447 -18.40 -3.64 -5.23
N ASN A 448 -17.11 -3.82 -5.48
CA ASN A 448 -16.11 -2.75 -5.42
C ASN A 448 -15.28 -2.72 -6.70
N PHE A 449 -14.74 -1.55 -7.01
CA PHE A 449 -13.97 -1.33 -8.22
C PHE A 449 -12.82 -0.34 -7.99
N SER A 450 -11.75 -0.54 -8.75
CA SER A 450 -10.67 0.42 -8.96
C SER A 450 -10.43 0.54 -10.46
N PHE A 451 -10.15 1.73 -10.94
CA PHE A 451 -9.97 1.96 -12.36
C PHE A 451 -8.82 2.90 -12.67
N GLY A 452 -8.00 2.51 -13.67
CA GLY A 452 -6.93 3.32 -14.24
C GLY A 452 -5.68 3.41 -13.36
N ASN A 453 -5.45 2.41 -12.53
CA ASN A 453 -4.19 2.13 -11.85
C ASN A 453 -3.42 1.04 -12.60
N ASP A 454 -2.11 1.16 -12.61
CA ASP A 454 -1.20 0.13 -13.10
C ASP A 454 -0.64 -0.70 -11.93
N VAL A 455 -0.26 -1.95 -12.22
CA VAL A 455 0.36 -2.88 -11.26
C VAL A 455 1.68 -3.38 -11.85
N PHE A 456 2.72 -3.36 -11.04
CA PHE A 456 3.97 -4.04 -11.35
C PHE A 456 3.84 -5.53 -11.00
N ASN A 457 3.75 -6.38 -12.03
CA ASN A 457 3.67 -7.83 -11.88
C ASN A 457 5.07 -8.43 -11.66
N MET A 458 5.58 -8.31 -10.43
CA MET A 458 6.89 -8.85 -10.05
C MET A 458 6.89 -10.39 -10.01
N SER A 459 5.71 -11.00 -9.83
CA SER A 459 5.56 -12.47 -9.90
C SER A 459 5.92 -12.97 -11.29
N THR A 460 5.42 -12.33 -12.36
CA THR A 460 5.80 -12.63 -13.73
C THR A 460 7.31 -12.41 -13.93
N GLN A 461 7.87 -11.30 -13.48
CA GLN A 461 9.31 -11.03 -13.59
C GLN A 461 10.16 -12.14 -12.97
N ARG A 462 9.76 -12.69 -11.83
CA ARG A 462 10.49 -13.77 -11.16
C ARG A 462 10.47 -15.10 -11.93
N PHE A 463 9.37 -15.40 -12.62
CA PHE A 463 9.13 -16.73 -13.19
C PHE A 463 9.30 -16.81 -14.71
N ILE A 464 9.71 -15.73 -15.39
CA ILE A 464 10.05 -15.71 -16.83
C ILE A 464 11.55 -15.46 -17.09
N GLY A 465 12.36 -15.43 -16.05
CA GLY A 465 13.82 -15.28 -16.13
C GLY A 465 14.53 -16.58 -16.55
N PRO A 466 15.86 -16.57 -16.54
CA PRO A 466 16.68 -17.75 -16.82
C PRO A 466 16.38 -18.86 -15.80
N TYR A 467 16.55 -20.10 -16.26
CA TYR A 467 16.31 -21.28 -15.42
C TYR A 467 17.11 -21.22 -14.11
N LEU A 468 16.41 -21.46 -13.01
CA LEU A 468 16.97 -21.68 -11.68
C LEU A 468 16.61 -23.11 -11.25
N SER A 469 17.58 -23.86 -10.71
CA SER A 469 17.44 -25.28 -10.37
C SER A 469 16.32 -25.62 -9.37
N ASN A 470 15.83 -24.62 -8.66
CA ASN A 470 14.80 -24.76 -7.61
C ASN A 470 13.52 -23.97 -7.92
N GLN A 471 13.33 -23.53 -9.16
CA GLN A 471 12.20 -22.68 -9.56
C GLN A 471 11.68 -23.10 -10.94
N ASN A 472 10.36 -23.25 -11.07
CA ASN A 472 9.72 -23.43 -12.36
C ASN A 472 9.55 -22.09 -13.08
N SER A 473 9.52 -22.15 -14.41
CA SER A 473 9.15 -20.99 -15.24
C SER A 473 7.66 -21.01 -15.60
N LEU A 474 7.09 -19.85 -15.89
CA LEU A 474 5.73 -19.75 -16.41
C LEU A 474 5.61 -20.40 -17.79
N ALA A 475 4.42 -20.94 -18.09
CA ALA A 475 4.14 -21.62 -19.36
C ALA A 475 4.37 -20.73 -20.60
N ILE A 476 4.29 -19.42 -20.47
CA ILE A 476 4.58 -18.45 -21.53
C ILE A 476 6.00 -18.63 -22.10
N MET A 477 6.96 -19.14 -21.29
CA MET A 477 8.33 -19.42 -21.73
C MET A 477 8.42 -20.56 -22.73
N ASN A 478 7.33 -21.33 -22.96
CA ASN A 478 7.28 -22.27 -24.09
C ASN A 478 7.25 -21.56 -25.44
N ASN A 479 6.81 -20.29 -25.48
CA ASN A 479 6.78 -19.44 -26.68
C ASN A 479 8.06 -18.61 -26.82
N ARG A 480 9.15 -18.94 -26.13
CA ARG A 480 10.42 -18.21 -26.23
C ARG A 480 11.04 -18.37 -27.60
N PHE A 481 11.72 -17.35 -28.04
CA PHE A 481 12.57 -17.43 -29.23
C PHE A 481 13.65 -18.51 -29.01
N THR A 482 13.73 -19.50 -29.93
CA THR A 482 14.72 -20.56 -29.83
C THR A 482 15.91 -20.29 -30.74
N LEU A 483 17.11 -20.42 -30.21
CA LEU A 483 18.38 -20.34 -30.94
C LEU A 483 18.87 -21.73 -31.33
N ILE A 484 18.31 -22.80 -30.74
CA ILE A 484 18.76 -24.17 -30.92
C ILE A 484 17.97 -24.84 -32.04
N ASP A 485 18.68 -25.33 -33.06
CA ASP A 485 18.10 -26.17 -34.10
C ASP A 485 17.86 -27.59 -33.56
N PRO A 486 16.58 -28.05 -33.48
CA PRO A 486 16.26 -29.37 -33.00
C PRO A 486 16.91 -30.52 -33.80
N SER A 487 17.24 -30.29 -35.06
CA SER A 487 17.86 -31.31 -35.94
C SER A 487 19.32 -31.59 -35.56
N THR A 488 20.02 -30.60 -35.03
CA THR A 488 21.44 -30.69 -34.63
C THR A 488 21.65 -30.69 -33.12
N GLY A 489 20.66 -30.24 -32.34
CA GLY A 489 20.77 -29.99 -30.91
C GLY A 489 21.73 -28.85 -30.56
N LYS A 490 22.13 -28.01 -31.52
CA LYS A 490 23.10 -26.92 -31.35
C LYS A 490 22.48 -25.56 -31.71
N GLU A 491 23.07 -24.50 -31.19
CA GLU A 491 22.73 -23.14 -31.59
C GLU A 491 23.06 -22.94 -33.07
N THR A 492 22.13 -22.34 -33.83
CA THR A 492 22.32 -21.99 -35.24
C THR A 492 22.49 -20.48 -35.41
N MET A 493 23.39 -20.10 -36.34
CA MET A 493 23.60 -18.72 -36.75
C MET A 493 23.01 -18.39 -38.12
N ASP A 494 22.32 -19.35 -38.75
CA ASP A 494 21.62 -19.14 -40.01
C ASP A 494 20.30 -18.39 -39.77
N LEU A 495 20.20 -17.16 -40.23
CA LEU A 495 19.01 -16.31 -40.03
C LEU A 495 17.77 -16.87 -40.72
N VAL A 496 17.90 -17.56 -41.87
CA VAL A 496 16.76 -18.20 -42.53
C VAL A 496 16.23 -19.34 -41.66
N ARG A 497 17.15 -20.15 -41.15
CA ARG A 497 16.78 -21.26 -40.26
C ARG A 497 16.18 -20.75 -38.96
N LEU A 498 16.71 -19.68 -38.37
CA LEU A 498 16.13 -19.05 -37.17
C LEU A 498 14.72 -18.52 -37.44
N ALA A 499 14.46 -17.91 -38.60
CA ALA A 499 13.12 -17.45 -38.96
C ALA A 499 12.13 -18.61 -39.12
N GLU A 500 12.55 -19.74 -39.68
CA GLU A 500 11.73 -20.96 -39.79
C GLU A 500 11.39 -21.54 -38.40
N LEU A 501 12.35 -21.54 -37.46
CA LEU A 501 12.17 -22.05 -36.10
C LEU A 501 11.29 -21.14 -35.25
N ASN A 502 11.21 -19.85 -35.56
CA ASN A 502 10.50 -18.83 -34.79
C ASN A 502 9.49 -18.06 -35.67
N PRO A 503 8.48 -18.73 -36.27
CA PRO A 503 7.53 -18.08 -37.18
C PRO A 503 6.69 -16.98 -36.48
N GLY A 504 6.60 -17.02 -35.16
CA GLY A 504 5.88 -16.01 -34.35
C GLY A 504 6.70 -14.79 -33.94
N GLN A 505 7.94 -14.65 -34.40
CA GLN A 505 8.87 -13.58 -33.95
C GLN A 505 8.38 -12.14 -34.15
N TYR A 506 7.38 -11.94 -35.00
CA TYR A 506 6.77 -10.63 -35.26
C TYR A 506 5.49 -10.40 -34.43
N GLY A 507 5.10 -11.39 -33.61
CA GLY A 507 3.92 -11.31 -32.76
C GLY A 507 4.25 -10.76 -31.36
N ASN A 508 3.19 -10.39 -30.64
CA ASN A 508 3.32 -9.89 -29.25
C ASN A 508 3.45 -11.02 -28.22
N ASP A 509 3.18 -12.27 -28.60
CA ASP A 509 3.15 -13.42 -27.68
C ASP A 509 4.49 -14.17 -27.60
N ILE A 510 5.50 -13.75 -28.38
CA ILE A 510 6.81 -14.37 -28.33
C ILE A 510 7.62 -13.80 -27.17
N MET A 511 8.27 -14.70 -26.43
CA MET A 511 9.17 -14.34 -25.35
C MET A 511 10.61 -14.25 -25.87
N TRP A 512 11.42 -13.46 -25.16
CA TRP A 512 12.87 -13.41 -25.42
C TRP A 512 13.52 -14.80 -25.25
N ASN A 513 14.69 -14.95 -25.86
CA ASN A 513 15.52 -16.14 -25.67
C ASN A 513 16.10 -16.21 -24.25
N ILE A 514 16.65 -17.37 -23.85
CA ILE A 514 17.24 -17.62 -22.52
C ILE A 514 18.76 -17.42 -22.50
N SER A 515 19.32 -16.60 -23.40
CA SER A 515 20.76 -16.33 -23.43
C SER A 515 21.25 -15.57 -22.19
N GLU A 516 22.55 -15.64 -21.94
CA GLU A 516 23.21 -14.87 -20.86
C GLU A 516 23.00 -13.36 -21.01
N ASN A 517 22.87 -12.86 -22.26
CA ASN A 517 22.66 -11.45 -22.57
C ASN A 517 21.36 -10.90 -21.95
N ASN A 518 20.32 -11.74 -21.87
CA ASN A 518 19.04 -11.34 -21.34
C ASN A 518 18.99 -11.30 -19.80
N LYS A 519 20.01 -11.82 -19.10
CA LYS A 519 20.06 -11.73 -17.63
C LYS A 519 19.98 -10.29 -17.13
N THR A 520 20.74 -9.40 -17.76
CA THR A 520 20.76 -7.98 -17.40
C THR A 520 19.49 -7.26 -17.85
N ALA A 521 19.03 -7.56 -19.10
CA ALA A 521 17.85 -6.93 -19.66
C ALA A 521 16.55 -7.36 -18.94
N ILE A 522 16.46 -8.64 -18.51
CA ILE A 522 15.30 -9.21 -17.81
C ILE A 522 15.20 -8.68 -16.37
N SER A 523 16.34 -8.42 -15.73
CA SER A 523 16.38 -7.89 -14.37
C SER A 523 16.18 -6.37 -14.29
N ASP A 524 16.18 -5.68 -15.44
CA ASP A 524 16.03 -4.23 -15.45
C ASP A 524 14.55 -3.81 -15.36
N HIS A 525 14.34 -2.58 -14.93
CA HIS A 525 13.04 -1.93 -14.79
C HIS A 525 12.38 -1.81 -16.17
N SER A 526 11.35 -2.59 -16.45
CA SER A 526 10.77 -2.71 -17.80
C SER A 526 9.25 -2.50 -17.79
N SER A 527 8.76 -1.78 -18.81
CA SER A 527 7.32 -1.63 -19.04
C SER A 527 6.60 -2.94 -19.35
N TYR A 528 7.35 -4.00 -19.73
CA TYR A 528 6.77 -5.34 -19.95
C TYR A 528 6.02 -5.88 -18.73
N TYR A 529 6.45 -5.52 -17.53
CA TYR A 529 5.87 -5.99 -16.27
C TYR A 529 4.80 -5.07 -15.70
N ILE A 530 4.49 -3.97 -16.38
CA ILE A 530 3.46 -3.03 -15.95
C ILE A 530 2.16 -3.38 -16.66
N GLU A 531 1.15 -3.74 -15.88
CA GLU A 531 -0.15 -4.17 -16.38
C GLU A 531 -1.27 -3.28 -15.84
N ASP A 532 -2.39 -3.21 -16.58
CA ASP A 532 -3.61 -2.52 -16.10
C ASP A 532 -4.20 -3.28 -14.91
N GLY A 533 -4.19 -2.63 -13.75
CA GLY A 533 -4.75 -3.13 -12.49
C GLY A 533 -6.23 -2.80 -12.28
N SER A 534 -6.92 -2.30 -13.30
CA SER A 534 -8.36 -1.99 -13.21
C SER A 534 -9.20 -3.23 -12.96
N TYR A 535 -10.18 -3.14 -12.08
CA TYR A 535 -11.08 -4.26 -11.80
C TYR A 535 -12.47 -3.84 -11.32
N LEU A 536 -13.43 -4.74 -11.51
CA LEU A 536 -14.73 -4.79 -10.85
C LEU A 536 -14.87 -6.14 -10.15
N ARG A 537 -15.09 -6.13 -8.84
CA ARG A 537 -15.22 -7.33 -8.02
C ARG A 537 -16.60 -7.46 -7.42
N PHE A 538 -17.19 -8.65 -7.54
CA PHE A 538 -18.34 -9.09 -6.76
C PHE A 538 -17.85 -9.63 -5.40
N SER A 539 -17.73 -8.72 -4.44
CA SER A 539 -17.09 -9.01 -3.15
C SER A 539 -17.96 -9.84 -2.24
N THR A 540 -19.27 -9.54 -2.20
CA THR A 540 -20.20 -10.29 -1.35
C THR A 540 -21.58 -10.33 -1.99
N ILE A 541 -22.14 -11.54 -2.10
CA ILE A 541 -23.52 -11.76 -2.50
C ILE A 541 -24.18 -12.58 -1.39
N THR A 542 -25.23 -12.04 -0.77
CA THR A 542 -25.98 -12.72 0.28
C THR A 542 -27.42 -12.88 -0.13
N LEU A 543 -27.91 -14.12 -0.16
CA LEU A 543 -29.31 -14.45 -0.32
C LEU A 543 -29.85 -15.01 1.00
N GLY A 544 -30.85 -14.38 1.56
CA GLY A 544 -31.50 -14.78 2.79
C GLY A 544 -33.00 -15.04 2.61
N TYR A 545 -33.56 -15.83 3.50
CA TYR A 545 -35.00 -16.03 3.63
C TYR A 545 -35.42 -16.01 5.09
N THR A 546 -36.31 -15.08 5.43
CA THR A 546 -36.91 -14.97 6.77
C THR A 546 -38.26 -15.67 6.78
N PHE A 547 -38.42 -16.65 7.63
CA PHE A 547 -39.64 -17.44 7.71
C PHE A 547 -40.80 -16.60 8.27
N PRO A 548 -42.04 -16.74 7.73
CA PRO A 548 -43.23 -16.11 8.29
C PRO A 548 -43.47 -16.54 9.75
N LYS A 549 -43.91 -15.60 10.57
CA LYS A 549 -44.14 -15.86 12.00
C LYS A 549 -45.07 -17.04 12.29
N ASN A 550 -46.11 -17.24 11.50
CA ASN A 550 -47.05 -18.36 11.62
C ASN A 550 -46.42 -19.76 11.42
N TRP A 551 -45.25 -19.84 10.76
CA TRP A 551 -44.55 -21.11 10.57
C TRP A 551 -43.66 -21.47 11.78
N ILE A 552 -43.16 -20.45 12.49
CA ILE A 552 -42.14 -20.60 13.53
C ILE A 552 -42.69 -20.44 14.97
N GLN A 553 -43.91 -19.92 15.15
CA GLN A 553 -44.49 -19.64 16.48
C GLN A 553 -44.64 -20.88 17.33
N ASN A 554 -44.95 -22.04 16.72
CA ASN A 554 -45.05 -23.30 17.46
C ASN A 554 -43.69 -23.78 18.03
N LEU A 555 -42.59 -23.28 17.48
CA LEU A 555 -41.22 -23.51 17.96
C LEU A 555 -40.77 -22.51 18.99
N LYS A 556 -41.68 -21.60 19.44
CA LYS A 556 -41.41 -20.48 20.35
C LYS A 556 -40.33 -19.52 19.85
N LEU A 557 -40.18 -19.42 18.52
CA LEU A 557 -39.28 -18.50 17.88
C LEU A 557 -39.99 -17.20 17.50
N SER A 558 -39.37 -16.07 17.79
CA SER A 558 -39.86 -14.74 17.38
C SER A 558 -39.33 -14.38 15.98
N ASN A 559 -38.18 -14.91 15.57
CA ASN A 559 -37.63 -14.77 14.24
C ASN A 559 -36.79 -16.00 13.86
N ALA A 560 -36.84 -16.39 12.59
CA ALA A 560 -35.95 -17.41 12.01
C ALA A 560 -35.56 -16.98 10.59
N ARG A 561 -34.29 -16.95 10.28
CA ARG A 561 -33.74 -16.62 8.95
C ARG A 561 -32.64 -17.59 8.60
N VAL A 562 -32.67 -18.11 7.37
CA VAL A 562 -31.55 -18.84 6.76
C VAL A 562 -30.92 -17.96 5.68
N TYR A 563 -29.63 -18.08 5.49
CA TYR A 563 -28.95 -17.31 4.45
C TYR A 563 -27.73 -18.06 3.90
N CYS A 564 -27.37 -17.71 2.68
CA CYS A 564 -26.13 -18.11 2.02
C CYS A 564 -25.38 -16.87 1.56
N THR A 565 -24.13 -16.75 1.96
CA THR A 565 -23.22 -15.68 1.53
C THR A 565 -22.10 -16.25 0.69
N LEU A 566 -21.88 -15.64 -0.48
CA LEU A 566 -20.79 -15.92 -1.39
C LEU A 566 -19.81 -14.76 -1.33
N ASN A 567 -18.52 -15.02 -1.08
CA ASN A 567 -17.49 -14.01 -1.03
C ASN A 567 -16.49 -14.17 -2.18
N ASN A 568 -16.06 -13.05 -2.77
CA ASN A 568 -15.08 -12.97 -3.87
C ASN A 568 -15.42 -13.88 -5.05
N ILE A 569 -16.71 -13.98 -5.40
CA ILE A 569 -17.19 -14.97 -6.38
C ILE A 569 -16.65 -14.73 -7.79
N ALA A 570 -16.50 -13.45 -8.18
CA ALA A 570 -15.97 -13.07 -9.48
C ALA A 570 -15.23 -11.74 -9.40
N THR A 571 -14.16 -11.63 -10.20
CA THR A 571 -13.44 -10.38 -10.46
C THR A 571 -13.31 -10.23 -11.97
N ILE A 572 -13.74 -9.11 -12.51
CA ILE A 572 -13.58 -8.75 -13.92
C ILE A 572 -12.38 -7.82 -14.00
N THR A 573 -11.32 -8.26 -14.69
CA THR A 573 -10.06 -7.54 -14.80
C THR A 573 -9.30 -7.98 -16.04
N GLY A 574 -8.43 -7.13 -16.56
CA GLY A 574 -7.44 -7.47 -17.58
C GLY A 574 -6.09 -7.90 -17.01
N TYR A 575 -5.90 -7.80 -15.69
CA TYR A 575 -4.65 -8.17 -15.01
C TYR A 575 -4.39 -9.68 -15.11
N SER A 576 -3.15 -10.05 -15.50
CA SER A 576 -2.77 -11.46 -15.73
C SER A 576 -2.43 -12.22 -14.45
N GLY A 577 -2.09 -11.53 -13.36
CA GLY A 577 -1.77 -12.12 -12.06
C GLY A 577 -3.00 -12.63 -11.31
N TYR A 578 -2.78 -13.13 -10.09
CA TYR A 578 -3.84 -13.77 -9.30
C TYR A 578 -4.92 -12.81 -8.81
N ASP A 579 -4.55 -11.58 -8.46
CA ASP A 579 -5.46 -10.58 -7.89
C ASP A 579 -4.97 -9.16 -8.20
N PRO A 580 -5.76 -8.32 -8.90
CA PRO A 580 -5.37 -6.94 -9.21
C PRO A 580 -5.36 -6.02 -7.97
N GLU A 581 -5.99 -6.43 -6.87
CA GLU A 581 -6.02 -5.67 -5.60
C GLU A 581 -4.87 -6.10 -4.69
N VAL A 582 -3.67 -6.20 -5.25
CA VAL A 582 -2.46 -6.54 -4.50
C VAL A 582 -1.56 -5.34 -4.35
N SER A 583 -0.96 -5.25 -3.17
CA SER A 583 0.21 -4.44 -2.90
C SER A 583 1.01 -5.22 -1.87
N ALA A 584 2.03 -5.93 -2.33
CA ALA A 584 2.82 -6.84 -1.49
C ALA A 584 3.60 -6.08 -0.42
N GLU A 585 3.92 -4.82 -0.70
CA GLU A 585 4.54 -3.91 0.26
C GLU A 585 3.83 -2.57 0.27
N SER A 586 3.35 -2.21 1.44
CA SER A 586 2.58 -0.99 1.70
C SER A 586 3.48 0.21 1.98
N GLY A 587 4.53 0.41 1.19
CA GLY A 587 5.29 1.66 1.23
C GLY A 587 4.49 2.79 0.57
N ALA A 588 4.34 3.92 1.23
CA ALA A 588 3.67 5.09 0.63
C ALA A 588 4.35 5.56 -0.67
N LEU A 589 5.63 5.23 -0.84
CA LEU A 589 6.44 5.61 -2.00
C LEU A 589 6.54 4.52 -3.07
N THR A 590 6.14 3.28 -2.77
CA THR A 590 6.25 2.11 -3.66
C THR A 590 4.94 1.32 -3.73
N PRO A 591 3.81 1.95 -4.14
CA PRO A 591 2.53 1.25 -4.24
C PRO A 591 2.41 0.38 -5.49
N GLY A 592 1.45 -0.55 -5.51
CA GLY A 592 1.03 -1.28 -6.71
C GLY A 592 1.98 -2.39 -7.16
N ILE A 593 2.62 -3.11 -6.22
CA ILE A 593 3.52 -4.25 -6.51
C ILE A 593 2.82 -5.56 -6.18
N ASP A 594 2.75 -6.47 -7.15
CA ASP A 594 2.39 -7.87 -6.92
C ASP A 594 3.65 -8.73 -6.77
N ASN A 595 4.04 -9.00 -5.53
CA ASN A 595 5.17 -9.85 -5.19
C ASN A 595 4.69 -11.20 -4.64
N SER A 596 4.06 -12.02 -5.48
CA SER A 596 3.56 -13.36 -5.12
C SER A 596 2.56 -13.35 -3.95
N SER A 597 1.71 -12.34 -3.89
CA SER A 597 0.67 -12.25 -2.88
C SER A 597 -0.30 -13.43 -2.99
N TYR A 598 -0.68 -13.99 -1.83
CA TYR A 598 -1.64 -15.08 -1.82
C TYR A 598 -3.00 -14.60 -2.33
N PRO A 599 -3.61 -15.28 -3.34
CA PRO A 599 -4.87 -14.83 -3.92
C PRO A 599 -6.01 -14.90 -2.91
N ARG A 600 -6.96 -13.97 -3.00
CA ARG A 600 -8.17 -14.01 -2.18
C ARG A 600 -8.99 -15.24 -2.50
N SER A 601 -9.32 -16.00 -1.46
CA SER A 601 -10.14 -17.20 -1.60
C SER A 601 -11.60 -16.85 -1.93
N LYS A 602 -12.21 -17.64 -2.80
CA LYS A 602 -13.67 -17.69 -2.92
C LYS A 602 -14.22 -18.53 -1.78
N SER A 603 -15.23 -18.03 -1.10
CA SER A 603 -15.85 -18.75 0.02
C SER A 603 -17.36 -18.64 -0.04
N TRP A 604 -18.01 -19.61 0.58
CA TRP A 604 -19.44 -19.59 0.83
C TRP A 604 -19.73 -19.92 2.29
N VAL A 605 -20.72 -19.28 2.83
CA VAL A 605 -21.16 -19.47 4.21
C VAL A 605 -22.67 -19.66 4.23
N ILE A 606 -23.13 -20.74 4.84
CA ILE A 606 -24.54 -20.95 5.13
C ILE A 606 -24.75 -20.69 6.62
N GLY A 607 -25.73 -19.85 6.95
CA GLY A 607 -26.02 -19.48 8.32
C GLY A 607 -27.51 -19.52 8.63
N VAL A 608 -27.81 -19.68 9.92
CA VAL A 608 -29.16 -19.66 10.48
C VAL A 608 -29.18 -18.69 11.64
N ASN A 609 -30.10 -17.74 11.62
CA ASN A 609 -30.35 -16.82 12.73
C ASN A 609 -31.70 -17.18 13.36
N LEU A 610 -31.69 -17.48 14.65
CA LEU A 610 -32.89 -17.79 15.44
C LEU A 610 -32.99 -16.80 16.60
N THR A 611 -34.18 -16.22 16.81
CA THR A 611 -34.52 -15.39 17.96
C THR A 611 -35.68 -16.02 18.68
N PHE A 612 -35.52 -16.23 19.99
CA PHE A 612 -36.50 -16.85 20.87
C PHE A 612 -37.39 -15.81 21.54
#